data_462184efdcaed613229b376e9f3b111b
#
_entry.id   462184efdcaed613229b376e9f3b111b
#
_cell.length_a   1.000
_cell.length_b   1.000
_cell.length_c   1.000
_cell.angle_alpha   90.00
_cell.angle_beta   90.00
_cell.angle_gamma   90.00
#
_symmetry.space_group_name_H-M   'P 1'
#
loop_
_entity.id
_entity.type
_entity.pdbx_description
1 polymer ?
#
loop_
_entity_poly.entity_id
_entity_poly.type
_entity_poly.pdbx_seq_one_letter_code
_entity_poly.pdbx_strand_id
1 'polypeptide(L)'
;ERKEIQQIAERYKVLFHQKNVRFNYIENEVNLGYDANVRKLIDQAIFKWVILIGNDDLFLKDGLQQIADFCEKHKDISMISRPFIRFDTDINKPIGVSRILDKETILKSGDSPKFIFRSCGFVGGLVINKPWAQTLATSKYDGTLYYQIYLAAHAFCSNGIGYLGFPSVAGRAGNPPLFGESAKDGILHIPGAY
;
A
#
# COMPACT_ATOMS: atom_id res chain seq x y z
N GLU A 1 -18.09 2.29 17.61
CA GLU A 1 -17.07 2.06 16.56
C GLU A 1 -15.76 1.48 17.14
N ARG A 2 -15.01 2.19 18.04
CA ARG A 2 -13.74 1.70 18.60
C ARG A 2 -13.89 0.34 19.31
N LYS A 3 -14.91 0.16 20.14
CA LYS A 3 -15.19 -1.10 20.84
C LYS A 3 -15.54 -2.23 19.87
N GLU A 4 -16.24 -1.93 18.81
CA GLU A 4 -16.59 -2.90 17.75
C GLU A 4 -15.35 -3.38 17.00
N ILE A 5 -14.43 -2.46 16.67
CA ILE A 5 -13.15 -2.80 16.04
C ILE A 5 -12.32 -3.70 16.96
N GLN A 6 -12.24 -3.39 18.25
CA GLN A 6 -11.54 -4.20 19.25
C GLN A 6 -12.13 -5.62 19.34
N GLN A 7 -13.47 -5.75 19.35
CA GLN A 7 -14.12 -7.06 19.36
C GLN A 7 -13.82 -7.87 18.10
N ILE A 8 -13.83 -7.22 16.93
CA ILE A 8 -13.43 -7.85 15.67
C ILE A 8 -11.96 -8.30 15.75
N ALA A 9 -11.06 -7.46 16.23
CA ALA A 9 -9.65 -7.77 16.36
C ALA A 9 -9.41 -8.99 17.27
N GLU A 10 -10.07 -9.07 18.44
CA GLU A 10 -9.94 -10.23 19.34
C GLU A 10 -10.47 -11.53 18.70
N ARG A 11 -11.58 -11.46 17.96
CA ARG A 11 -12.10 -12.61 17.19
C ARG A 11 -11.09 -13.10 16.16
N TYR A 12 -10.49 -12.20 15.38
CA TYR A 12 -9.53 -12.57 14.35
C TYR A 12 -8.19 -13.03 14.95
N LYS A 13 -7.78 -12.51 16.09
CA LYS A 13 -6.60 -12.99 16.82
C LYS A 13 -6.65 -14.49 17.09
N VAL A 14 -7.80 -14.99 17.53
CA VAL A 14 -8.02 -16.43 17.76
C VAL A 14 -7.92 -17.21 16.45
N LEU A 15 -8.58 -16.73 15.38
CA LEU A 15 -8.57 -17.38 14.07
C LEU A 15 -7.16 -17.45 13.45
N PHE A 16 -6.41 -16.36 13.54
CA PHE A 16 -5.02 -16.33 13.05
C PHE A 16 -4.10 -17.22 13.86
N HIS A 17 -4.26 -17.25 15.18
CA HIS A 17 -3.49 -18.15 16.05
C HIS A 17 -3.72 -19.63 15.68
N GLN A 18 -4.98 -20.05 15.39
CA GLN A 18 -5.31 -21.40 14.94
C GLN A 18 -4.65 -21.76 13.60
N LYS A 19 -4.31 -20.77 12.80
CA LYS A 19 -3.61 -20.91 11.51
C LYS A 19 -2.10 -20.73 11.62
N ASN A 20 -1.57 -20.60 12.83
CA ASN A 20 -0.15 -20.30 13.08
C ASN A 20 0.31 -18.99 12.41
N VAL A 21 -0.59 -18.01 12.31
CA VAL A 21 -0.31 -16.67 11.79
C VAL A 21 -0.27 -15.69 12.95
N ARG A 22 0.78 -14.90 13.03
CA ARG A 22 0.88 -13.83 14.03
C ARG A 22 -0.07 -12.69 13.67
N PHE A 23 -0.87 -12.28 14.61
CA PHE A 23 -1.79 -11.15 14.51
C PHE A 23 -1.52 -10.17 15.64
N ASN A 24 -1.27 -8.90 15.32
CA ASN A 24 -1.11 -7.80 16.26
C ASN A 24 -2.12 -6.71 15.93
N TYR A 25 -2.95 -6.37 16.91
CA TYR A 25 -3.81 -5.19 16.84
C TYR A 25 -3.15 -4.06 17.64
N ILE A 26 -2.96 -2.91 17.02
CA ILE A 26 -2.30 -1.75 17.62
C ILE A 26 -3.17 -0.52 17.40
N GLU A 27 -3.50 0.16 18.48
CA GLU A 27 -4.17 1.45 18.43
C GLU A 27 -3.16 2.58 18.65
N ASN A 28 -3.33 3.66 17.89
CA ASN A 28 -2.62 4.89 18.17
C ASN A 28 -3.37 5.66 19.27
N GLU A 29 -2.64 6.22 20.24
CA GLU A 29 -3.21 7.07 21.29
C GLU A 29 -3.81 8.37 20.69
N VAL A 30 -3.17 8.88 19.65
CA VAL A 30 -3.58 10.05 18.88
C VAL A 30 -3.59 9.75 17.40
N ASN A 31 -4.31 10.52 16.61
CA ASN A 31 -4.25 10.44 15.17
C ASN A 31 -2.89 10.92 14.66
N LEU A 32 -2.10 10.02 14.11
CA LEU A 32 -0.76 10.33 13.59
C LEU A 32 -0.79 10.94 12.19
N GLY A 33 -1.94 10.91 11.52
CA GLY A 33 -2.03 11.17 10.08
C GLY A 33 -1.49 10.02 9.24
N TYR A 34 -1.72 10.10 7.93
CA TYR A 34 -1.41 9.01 7.00
C TYR A 34 0.09 8.69 6.94
N ASP A 35 0.94 9.68 6.70
CA ASP A 35 2.36 9.47 6.43
C ASP A 35 3.11 8.89 7.63
N ALA A 36 2.87 9.44 8.82
CA ALA A 36 3.45 8.94 10.06
C ALA A 36 2.93 7.54 10.41
N ASN A 37 1.65 7.24 10.12
CA ASN A 37 1.09 5.92 10.34
C ASN A 37 1.72 4.87 9.41
N VAL A 38 1.89 5.17 8.12
CA VAL A 38 2.59 4.28 7.16
C VAL A 38 4.02 4.01 7.62
N ARG A 39 4.75 5.04 8.04
CA ARG A 39 6.11 4.92 8.58
C ARG A 39 6.16 4.00 9.80
N LYS A 40 5.22 4.20 10.76
CA LYS A 40 5.08 3.36 11.95
C LYS A 40 4.80 1.90 11.60
N LEU A 41 3.90 1.63 10.65
CA LEU A 41 3.57 0.27 10.22
C LEU A 41 4.79 -0.43 9.60
N ILE A 42 5.56 0.27 8.76
CA ILE A 42 6.80 -0.27 8.20
C ILE A 42 7.80 -0.59 9.31
N ASP A 43 7.96 0.31 10.27
CA ASP A 43 8.91 0.11 11.37
C ASP A 43 8.53 -1.05 12.28
N GLN A 44 7.26 -1.21 12.60
CA GLN A 44 6.74 -2.27 13.46
C GLN A 44 6.65 -3.64 12.79
N ALA A 45 6.69 -3.72 11.47
CA ALA A 45 6.71 -4.99 10.75
C ALA A 45 7.95 -5.81 11.16
N ILE A 46 7.80 -7.11 11.25
CA ILE A 46 8.89 -8.01 11.73
C ILE A 46 9.64 -8.70 10.61
N PHE A 47 9.10 -8.70 9.40
CA PHE A 47 9.70 -9.36 8.23
C PHE A 47 10.31 -8.36 7.24
N LYS A 48 11.12 -8.87 6.32
CA LYS A 48 11.78 -8.08 5.27
C LYS A 48 10.77 -7.37 4.36
N TRP A 49 9.69 -8.04 4.01
CA TRP A 49 8.68 -7.52 3.11
C TRP A 49 7.43 -7.09 3.88
N VAL A 50 7.02 -5.87 3.67
CA VAL A 50 5.82 -5.26 4.26
C VAL A 50 4.82 -5.03 3.16
N ILE A 51 3.60 -5.53 3.30
CA ILE A 51 2.50 -5.28 2.39
C ILE A 51 1.55 -4.31 3.08
N LEU A 52 1.32 -3.16 2.47
CA LEU A 52 0.32 -2.20 2.93
C LEU A 52 -1.03 -2.54 2.31
N ILE A 53 -2.09 -2.48 3.10
CA ILE A 53 -3.46 -2.66 2.62
C ILE A 53 -4.42 -1.77 3.40
N GLY A 54 -5.41 -1.18 2.73
CA GLY A 54 -6.50 -0.45 3.37
C GLY A 54 -7.45 -1.40 4.10
N ASN A 55 -8.18 -0.88 5.08
CA ASN A 55 -9.18 -1.64 5.83
C ASN A 55 -10.44 -1.99 5.02
N ASP A 56 -10.59 -1.42 3.86
CA ASP A 56 -11.68 -1.56 2.90
C ASP A 56 -11.26 -2.27 1.60
N ASP A 57 -9.98 -2.64 1.50
CA ASP A 57 -9.40 -3.36 0.38
C ASP A 57 -9.34 -4.87 0.64
N LEU A 58 -9.21 -5.66 -0.42
CA LEU A 58 -9.20 -7.12 -0.34
C LEU A 58 -8.03 -7.70 -1.13
N PHE A 59 -7.40 -8.77 -0.62
CA PHE A 59 -6.55 -9.63 -1.44
C PHE A 59 -7.41 -10.50 -2.35
N LEU A 60 -7.01 -10.60 -3.61
CA LEU A 60 -7.60 -11.57 -4.54
C LEU A 60 -7.09 -12.97 -4.22
N LYS A 61 -7.80 -13.97 -4.72
CA LYS A 61 -7.36 -15.36 -4.65
C LYS A 61 -5.95 -15.45 -5.23
N ASP A 62 -5.06 -16.15 -4.52
CA ASP A 62 -3.64 -16.34 -4.87
C ASP A 62 -2.79 -15.05 -4.92
N GLY A 63 -3.38 -13.88 -4.62
CA GLY A 63 -2.68 -12.59 -4.67
C GLY A 63 -1.46 -12.51 -3.76
N LEU A 64 -1.53 -13.05 -2.55
CA LEU A 64 -0.39 -13.11 -1.62
C LEU A 64 0.70 -14.06 -2.11
N GLN A 65 0.33 -15.22 -2.70
CA GLN A 65 1.30 -16.16 -3.26
C GLN A 65 2.06 -15.53 -4.42
N GLN A 66 1.37 -14.85 -5.31
CA GLN A 66 1.97 -14.14 -6.44
C GLN A 66 2.98 -13.07 -5.99
N ILE A 67 2.64 -12.31 -4.94
CA ILE A 67 3.56 -11.35 -4.34
C ILE A 67 4.78 -12.06 -3.74
N ALA A 68 4.58 -13.16 -3.03
CA ALA A 68 5.67 -13.93 -2.43
C ALA A 68 6.63 -14.47 -3.50
N ASP A 69 6.10 -15.06 -4.57
CA ASP A 69 6.88 -15.59 -5.69
C ASP A 69 7.70 -14.48 -6.37
N PHE A 70 7.11 -13.28 -6.52
CA PHE A 70 7.83 -12.13 -7.06
C PHE A 70 8.96 -11.68 -6.13
N CYS A 71 8.72 -11.63 -4.81
CA CYS A 71 9.74 -11.28 -3.82
C CYS A 71 10.92 -12.26 -3.82
N GLU A 72 10.64 -13.57 -3.98
CA GLU A 72 11.68 -14.59 -4.06
C GLU A 72 12.50 -14.48 -5.36
N LYS A 73 11.85 -14.15 -6.47
CA LYS A 73 12.49 -13.96 -7.78
C LYS A 73 13.37 -12.69 -7.81
N HIS A 74 12.96 -11.63 -7.11
CA HIS A 74 13.58 -10.30 -7.18
C HIS A 74 13.98 -9.79 -5.80
N LYS A 75 14.96 -10.45 -5.16
CA LYS A 75 15.34 -10.20 -3.75
C LYS A 75 15.91 -8.81 -3.45
N ASP A 76 16.45 -8.14 -4.45
CA ASP A 76 17.15 -6.84 -4.30
C ASP A 76 16.26 -5.64 -4.63
N ILE A 77 15.03 -5.87 -5.05
CA ILE A 77 14.11 -4.78 -5.38
C ILE A 77 13.67 -4.02 -4.12
N SER A 78 13.41 -2.73 -4.27
CA SER A 78 13.02 -1.86 -3.14
C SER A 78 11.53 -1.86 -2.86
N MET A 79 10.71 -1.87 -3.91
CA MET A 79 9.24 -1.86 -3.82
C MET A 79 8.62 -2.72 -4.92
N ILE A 80 7.37 -3.14 -4.69
CA ILE A 80 6.56 -3.81 -5.70
C ILE A 80 5.21 -3.11 -5.77
N SER A 81 4.78 -2.80 -6.98
CA SER A 81 3.47 -2.31 -7.33
C SER A 81 2.72 -3.33 -8.18
N ARG A 82 1.46 -3.07 -8.48
CA ARG A 82 0.55 -4.04 -9.12
C ARG A 82 -0.61 -3.35 -9.82
N PRO A 83 -1.23 -3.97 -10.80
CA PRO A 83 -2.60 -3.67 -11.17
C PRO A 83 -3.54 -4.06 -10.04
N PHE A 84 -4.74 -3.48 -10.01
CA PHE A 84 -5.77 -3.82 -9.03
C PHE A 84 -7.16 -3.75 -9.65
N ILE A 85 -8.08 -4.58 -9.14
CA ILE A 85 -9.48 -4.54 -9.48
C ILE A 85 -10.14 -3.40 -8.70
N ARG A 86 -11.03 -2.68 -9.34
CA ARG A 86 -11.87 -1.66 -8.69
C ARG A 86 -13.27 -2.23 -8.50
N PHE A 87 -13.80 -2.12 -7.30
CA PHE A 87 -15.18 -2.48 -6.97
C PHE A 87 -15.80 -1.40 -6.07
N ASP A 88 -17.13 -1.37 -5.98
CA ASP A 88 -17.83 -0.47 -5.07
C ASP A 88 -18.33 -1.23 -3.84
N THR A 89 -19.45 -1.88 -3.93
CA THR A 89 -20.08 -2.62 -2.82
C THR A 89 -19.90 -4.13 -2.91
N ASP A 90 -19.82 -4.67 -4.10
CA ASP A 90 -19.75 -6.11 -4.39
C ASP A 90 -18.52 -6.43 -5.23
N ILE A 91 -17.57 -7.17 -4.65
CA ILE A 91 -16.34 -7.60 -5.33
C ILE A 91 -16.61 -8.47 -6.56
N ASN A 92 -17.76 -9.16 -6.60
CA ASN A 92 -18.13 -9.98 -7.75
C ASN A 92 -18.67 -9.15 -8.93
N LYS A 93 -18.84 -7.83 -8.73
CA LYS A 93 -19.24 -6.86 -9.75
C LYS A 93 -18.18 -5.77 -9.90
N PRO A 94 -17.02 -6.11 -10.45
CA PRO A 94 -15.95 -5.12 -10.59
C PRO A 94 -16.35 -4.02 -11.57
N ILE A 95 -15.99 -2.78 -11.24
CA ILE A 95 -16.22 -1.61 -12.10
C ILE A 95 -15.06 -1.35 -13.06
N GLY A 96 -13.96 -2.08 -12.92
CA GLY A 96 -12.83 -2.01 -13.82
C GLY A 96 -11.52 -2.50 -13.22
N VAL A 97 -10.48 -2.48 -14.03
CA VAL A 97 -9.11 -2.82 -13.63
C VAL A 97 -8.23 -1.60 -13.83
N SER A 98 -7.55 -1.18 -12.77
CA SER A 98 -6.48 -0.18 -12.88
C SER A 98 -5.20 -0.92 -13.24
N ARG A 99 -4.75 -0.74 -14.48
CA ARG A 99 -3.54 -1.36 -15.02
C ARG A 99 -2.73 -0.32 -15.78
N ILE A 100 -1.41 -0.40 -15.69
CA ILE A 100 -0.49 0.53 -16.35
C ILE A 100 0.37 -0.18 -17.38
N LEU A 101 0.79 -1.41 -17.06
CA LEU A 101 1.56 -2.29 -17.93
C LEU A 101 0.85 -3.64 -18.03
N ASP A 102 1.01 -4.30 -19.18
CA ASP A 102 0.33 -5.58 -19.46
C ASP A 102 1.15 -6.80 -19.02
N LYS A 103 2.37 -6.59 -18.57
CA LYS A 103 3.28 -7.65 -18.16
C LYS A 103 4.11 -7.27 -16.93
N GLU A 104 4.63 -8.30 -16.26
CA GLU A 104 5.62 -8.16 -15.21
C GLU A 104 6.85 -7.39 -15.71
N THR A 105 7.25 -6.37 -14.93
CA THR A 105 8.33 -5.46 -15.33
C THR A 105 9.04 -4.93 -14.08
N ILE A 106 10.30 -4.58 -14.20
CA ILE A 106 11.01 -3.77 -13.20
C ILE A 106 11.22 -2.37 -13.78
N LEU A 107 10.60 -1.39 -13.13
CA LEU A 107 10.70 0.03 -13.47
C LEU A 107 11.88 0.65 -12.71
N LYS A 108 12.72 1.40 -13.39
CA LYS A 108 13.89 2.05 -12.80
C LYS A 108 14.28 3.31 -13.54
N SER A 109 15.30 3.99 -13.05
CA SER A 109 15.86 5.18 -13.71
C SER A 109 16.12 4.91 -15.19
N GLY A 110 15.60 5.79 -16.05
CA GLY A 110 15.56 5.63 -17.50
C GLY A 110 14.15 5.36 -18.06
N ASP A 111 13.24 4.80 -17.25
CA ASP A 111 11.84 4.70 -17.62
C ASP A 111 11.09 6.02 -17.37
N SER A 112 9.83 6.11 -17.79
CA SER A 112 9.02 7.31 -17.55
C SER A 112 8.62 7.43 -16.07
N PRO A 113 8.96 8.52 -15.36
CA PRO A 113 8.62 8.69 -13.95
C PRO A 113 7.10 8.79 -13.68
N LYS A 114 6.29 9.04 -14.69
CA LYS A 114 4.82 9.03 -14.55
C LYS A 114 4.28 7.68 -14.03
N PHE A 115 5.02 6.58 -14.25
CA PHE A 115 4.65 5.27 -13.74
C PHE A 115 4.65 5.22 -12.21
N ILE A 116 5.52 5.99 -11.53
CA ILE A 116 5.56 6.06 -10.07
C ILE A 116 4.20 6.48 -9.51
N PHE A 117 3.68 7.62 -9.97
CA PHE A 117 2.41 8.16 -9.49
C PHE A 117 1.23 7.26 -9.83
N ARG A 118 1.20 6.73 -11.05
CA ARG A 118 0.10 5.89 -11.52
C ARG A 118 0.09 4.50 -10.88
N SER A 119 1.25 3.94 -10.53
CA SER A 119 1.35 2.59 -9.97
C SER A 119 1.41 2.56 -8.44
N CYS A 120 1.93 3.61 -7.80
CA CYS A 120 2.16 3.65 -6.35
C CYS A 120 1.23 4.62 -5.62
N GLY A 121 0.38 5.39 -6.32
CA GLY A 121 -0.59 6.29 -5.69
C GLY A 121 -1.60 5.56 -4.81
N PHE A 122 -2.15 4.44 -5.29
CA PHE A 122 -3.00 3.57 -4.49
C PHE A 122 -2.15 2.67 -3.59
N VAL A 123 -2.41 2.70 -2.27
CA VAL A 123 -1.58 2.02 -1.26
C VAL A 123 -1.88 0.52 -1.12
N GLY A 124 -3.14 0.10 -1.35
CA GLY A 124 -3.57 -1.28 -1.14
C GLY A 124 -2.76 -2.28 -1.96
N GLY A 125 -2.00 -3.16 -1.31
CA GLY A 125 -1.14 -4.16 -1.95
C GLY A 125 0.24 -3.66 -2.38
N LEU A 126 0.66 -2.43 -2.03
CA LEU A 126 2.06 -2.04 -2.18
C LEU A 126 2.95 -2.87 -1.27
N VAL A 127 4.04 -3.38 -1.83
CA VAL A 127 5.04 -4.14 -1.09
C VAL A 127 6.32 -3.32 -0.95
N ILE A 128 6.86 -3.28 0.25
CA ILE A 128 8.00 -2.43 0.60
C ILE A 128 9.08 -3.30 1.25
N ASN A 129 10.31 -3.16 0.79
CA ASN A 129 11.48 -3.74 1.44
C ASN A 129 11.78 -2.92 2.70
N LYS A 130 11.46 -3.48 3.88
CA LYS A 130 11.57 -2.77 5.17
C LYS A 130 12.99 -2.25 5.45
N PRO A 131 14.06 -3.08 5.43
CA PRO A 131 15.42 -2.60 5.70
C PRO A 131 15.81 -1.41 4.84
N TRP A 132 15.47 -1.45 3.55
CA TRP A 132 15.73 -0.34 2.65
C TRP A 132 14.88 0.89 3.02
N ALA A 133 13.59 0.74 3.25
CA ALA A 133 12.70 1.86 3.58
C ALA A 133 13.10 2.54 4.90
N GLN A 134 13.62 1.80 5.87
CA GLN A 134 14.11 2.34 7.14
C GLN A 134 15.32 3.27 6.95
N THR A 135 16.16 3.07 5.94
CA THR A 135 17.27 3.99 5.63
C THR A 135 16.79 5.35 5.12
N LEU A 136 15.55 5.43 4.67
CA LEU A 136 14.93 6.63 4.11
C LEU A 136 13.89 7.27 5.07
N ALA A 137 13.76 6.74 6.28
CA ALA A 137 12.73 7.19 7.22
C ALA A 137 12.90 8.68 7.56
N THR A 138 11.85 9.46 7.33
CA THR A 138 11.84 10.91 7.58
C THR A 138 10.42 11.39 7.85
N SER A 139 10.28 12.41 8.71
CA SER A 139 9.03 13.12 8.95
C SER A 139 8.85 14.38 8.07
N LYS A 140 9.83 14.69 7.22
CA LYS A 140 9.83 15.91 6.39
C LYS A 140 8.58 16.05 5.51
N TYR A 141 7.98 14.94 5.13
CA TYR A 141 6.82 14.90 4.23
C TYR A 141 5.52 14.55 4.94
N ASP A 142 5.48 14.63 6.27
CA ASP A 142 4.25 14.39 7.03
C ASP A 142 3.20 15.45 6.68
N GLY A 143 1.96 15.01 6.50
CA GLY A 143 0.86 15.83 6.03
C GLY A 143 0.70 15.91 4.51
N THR A 144 1.61 15.33 3.72
CA THR A 144 1.49 15.31 2.26
C THR A 144 0.51 14.24 1.78
N LEU A 145 0.25 13.21 2.57
CA LEU A 145 -0.54 12.01 2.23
C LEU A 145 0.10 11.14 1.13
N TYR A 146 1.40 11.32 0.88
CA TYR A 146 2.11 10.68 -0.24
C TYR A 146 3.45 10.05 0.17
N TYR A 147 3.60 9.62 1.43
CA TYR A 147 4.84 9.00 1.88
C TYR A 147 5.24 7.78 1.02
N GLN A 148 4.26 7.02 0.52
CA GLN A 148 4.51 5.91 -0.41
C GLN A 148 5.08 6.38 -1.75
N ILE A 149 4.73 7.58 -2.22
CA ILE A 149 5.31 8.15 -3.45
C ILE A 149 6.75 8.61 -3.22
N TYR A 150 7.04 9.17 -2.04
CA TYR A 150 8.42 9.48 -1.65
C TYR A 150 9.30 8.23 -1.70
N LEU A 151 8.86 7.12 -1.09
CA LEU A 151 9.56 5.84 -1.16
C LEU A 151 9.68 5.34 -2.62
N ALA A 152 8.60 5.41 -3.40
CA ALA A 152 8.58 4.97 -4.78
C ALA A 152 9.56 5.76 -5.66
N ALA A 153 9.69 7.07 -5.46
CA ALA A 153 10.67 7.88 -6.17
C ALA A 153 12.11 7.44 -5.86
N HIS A 154 12.42 7.17 -4.60
CA HIS A 154 13.73 6.62 -4.22
C HIS A 154 13.96 5.21 -4.76
N ALA A 155 12.96 4.33 -4.72
CA ALA A 155 13.06 2.98 -5.28
C ALA A 155 13.37 3.03 -6.78
N PHE A 156 12.65 3.89 -7.52
CA PHE A 156 12.83 4.09 -8.95
C PHE A 156 14.27 4.52 -9.31
N CYS A 157 14.87 5.39 -8.49
CA CYS A 157 16.24 5.89 -8.68
C CYS A 157 17.32 4.94 -8.15
N SER A 158 16.96 3.86 -7.47
CA SER A 158 17.91 2.90 -6.89
C SER A 158 17.71 1.49 -7.46
N ASN A 159 17.14 0.58 -6.68
CA ASN A 159 17.01 -0.83 -7.02
C ASN A 159 15.79 -1.15 -7.90
N GLY A 160 14.94 -0.17 -8.16
CA GLY A 160 13.76 -0.29 -9.00
C GLY A 160 12.48 -0.63 -8.24
N ILE A 161 11.38 -0.52 -8.98
CA ILE A 161 10.03 -0.89 -8.56
C ILE A 161 9.58 -2.07 -9.42
N GLY A 162 9.28 -3.20 -8.80
CA GLY A 162 8.62 -4.30 -9.47
C GLY A 162 7.16 -3.95 -9.78
N TYR A 163 6.69 -4.38 -10.92
CA TYR A 163 5.29 -4.28 -11.29
C TYR A 163 4.76 -5.66 -11.62
N LEU A 164 3.74 -6.12 -10.90
CA LEU A 164 3.08 -7.40 -11.16
C LEU A 164 2.28 -7.32 -12.47
N GLY A 165 2.28 -8.38 -13.25
CA GLY A 165 1.55 -8.43 -14.52
C GLY A 165 0.04 -8.64 -14.38
N PHE A 166 -0.46 -8.92 -13.17
CA PHE A 166 -1.87 -9.26 -12.89
C PHE A 166 -2.32 -8.64 -11.55
N PRO A 167 -3.65 -8.43 -11.39
CA PRO A 167 -4.19 -7.91 -10.14
C PRO A 167 -3.99 -8.88 -8.97
N SER A 168 -3.41 -8.41 -7.87
CA SER A 168 -3.26 -9.16 -6.62
C SER A 168 -4.22 -8.69 -5.53
N VAL A 169 -4.82 -7.51 -5.71
CA VAL A 169 -5.75 -6.89 -4.77
C VAL A 169 -6.94 -6.27 -5.49
N ALA A 170 -8.01 -6.09 -4.75
CA ALA A 170 -9.15 -5.28 -5.14
C ALA A 170 -9.26 -4.08 -4.20
N GLY A 171 -9.35 -2.89 -4.78
CA GLY A 171 -9.52 -1.63 -4.07
C GLY A 171 -10.96 -1.16 -4.15
N ARG A 172 -11.52 -0.76 -3.01
CA ARG A 172 -12.86 -0.20 -2.95
C ARG A 172 -12.86 1.21 -3.57
N ALA A 173 -13.75 1.42 -4.53
CA ALA A 173 -14.06 2.73 -5.09
C ALA A 173 -15.30 3.31 -4.39
N GLY A 174 -15.43 4.63 -4.34
CA GLY A 174 -16.64 5.26 -3.80
C GLY A 174 -16.47 5.81 -2.39
N ASN A 175 -15.41 5.50 -1.67
CA ASN A 175 -15.08 6.26 -0.48
C ASN A 175 -14.72 7.69 -0.88
N PRO A 176 -15.31 8.72 -0.26
CA PRO A 176 -14.85 10.08 -0.50
C PRO A 176 -13.36 10.14 -0.18
N PRO A 177 -12.54 10.63 -1.10
CA PRO A 177 -11.10 10.72 -0.83
C PRO A 177 -10.90 11.63 0.38
N LEU A 178 -10.18 11.17 1.40
CA LEU A 178 -9.80 11.97 2.56
C LEU A 178 -9.10 13.28 2.16
N PHE A 179 -8.54 13.34 0.97
CA PHE A 179 -8.00 14.56 0.34
C PHE A 179 -9.00 15.73 0.22
N GLY A 180 -10.31 15.43 0.14
CA GLY A 180 -11.35 16.48 0.07
C GLY A 180 -11.61 17.19 1.39
N GLU A 181 -11.34 16.56 2.53
CA GLU A 181 -11.49 17.20 3.84
C GLU A 181 -10.28 18.06 4.21
N SER A 182 -9.07 17.61 3.91
CA SER A 182 -7.86 18.42 4.08
C SER A 182 -7.83 19.66 3.16
N ALA A 183 -8.46 19.58 1.98
CA ALA A 183 -8.56 20.73 1.08
C ALA A 183 -9.51 21.82 1.60
N LYS A 184 -10.45 21.52 2.50
CA LYS A 184 -11.33 22.52 3.11
C LYS A 184 -10.57 23.44 4.08
N ASP A 185 -9.48 22.97 4.65
CA ASP A 185 -8.65 23.74 5.59
C ASP A 185 -7.52 24.51 4.88
N GLY A 186 -7.53 24.57 3.55
CA GLY A 186 -6.62 25.41 2.74
C GLY A 186 -5.17 24.90 2.67
N ILE A 187 -4.89 23.68 3.08
CA ILE A 187 -3.50 23.20 3.25
C ILE A 187 -2.97 22.39 2.05
N LEU A 188 -3.80 21.92 1.13
CA LEU A 188 -3.29 21.14 -0.01
C LEU A 188 -4.04 21.42 -1.32
N HIS A 189 -3.67 22.47 -2.00
CA HIS A 189 -3.74 22.47 -3.44
C HIS A 189 -2.44 21.87 -4.00
N ILE A 190 -2.46 20.60 -4.38
CA ILE A 190 -1.48 20.06 -5.33
C ILE A 190 -2.11 20.26 -6.72
N PRO A 191 -1.69 21.26 -7.49
CA PRO A 191 -2.17 21.41 -8.86
C PRO A 191 -1.72 20.18 -9.66
N GLY A 192 -2.67 19.43 -10.22
CA GLY A 192 -2.37 18.33 -11.14
C GLY A 192 -2.47 16.91 -10.59
N ALA A 193 -3.05 16.68 -9.42
CA ALA A 193 -3.35 15.34 -8.91
C ALA A 193 -4.68 14.77 -9.45
N TYR A 194 -4.93 14.89 -10.76
CA TYR A 194 -6.08 14.30 -11.45
C TYR A 194 -5.62 13.34 -12.56
#